data_1dd045ab01ca249381f504a9848f974b
#
_entry.id   1dd045ab01ca249381f504a9848f974b
#
_cell.length_a   1.000
_cell.length_b   1.000
_cell.length_c   1.000
_cell.angle_alpha   90.00
_cell.angle_beta   90.00
_cell.angle_gamma   90.00
#
_symmetry.space_group_name_H-M   'P 1'
#
loop_
_entity.id
_entity.type
_entity.pdbx_description
1 polymer ?
#
loop_
_entity_poly.entity_id
_entity_poly.type
_entity_poly.pdbx_seq_one_letter_code
_entity_poly.pdbx_strand_id
1 'polypeptide(L)'
;MLRTCVTATSNVSRNGMRMADEPTTTAQLTIMNTQGLHARAAAAFVRSISGLRAEVTVSWQNRTVNGRSMLDLMTLGAPHGSVLEVTTSGVDAEAALAKLTEVFANRFYEE
;
A
#
# COMPACT_ATOMS: atom_id res chain seq x y z
N MET A 1 11.31 13.63 -8.70
CA MET A 1 11.28 12.57 -8.86
C MET A 1 10.79 11.74 -7.79
N LEU A 2 10.14 10.85 -8.02
CA LEU A 2 9.63 10.13 -7.06
C LEU A 2 10.55 9.22 -6.54
N ARG A 3 10.77 9.16 -5.40
CA ARG A 3 11.63 8.35 -4.87
C ARG A 3 10.95 7.38 -4.14
N THR A 4 10.66 6.38 -4.50
CA THR A 4 10.08 5.36 -3.76
C THR A 4 11.12 4.47 -3.29
N CYS A 5 11.27 4.32 -2.09
CA CYS A 5 12.25 3.50 -1.57
C CYS A 5 11.66 2.15 -1.53
N VAL A 6 11.77 1.36 -2.48
CA VAL A 6 11.18 0.06 -2.51
C VAL A 6 12.17 -0.97 -2.01
N THR A 7 11.80 -1.74 -1.03
CA THR A 7 12.66 -2.75 -0.48
C THR A 7 12.04 -4.07 -0.75
N ALA A 8 12.66 -4.88 -1.53
CA ALA A 8 12.14 -6.17 -1.81
C ALA A 8 12.78 -7.14 -0.88
N THR A 9 12.10 -7.73 0.00
CA THR A 9 12.66 -8.58 0.94
C THR A 9 12.34 -9.94 0.60
N SER A 10 13.30 -10.75 0.40
CA SER A 10 13.08 -12.05 0.12
C SER A 10 12.80 -12.72 1.34
N ASN A 11 11.73 -13.06 1.71
CA ASN A 11 11.47 -13.62 2.87
C ASN A 11 11.78 -14.98 2.98
N VAL A 12 12.93 -15.31 2.95
CA VAL A 12 13.34 -16.57 3.06
C VAL A 12 13.13 -17.04 4.34
N SER A 13 12.39 -17.89 4.59
CA SER A 13 12.18 -18.26 5.82
C SER A 13 13.07 -19.14 6.28
N ARG A 14 13.62 -18.89 7.25
CA ARG A 14 14.53 -19.65 7.75
C ARG A 14 13.90 -20.79 8.37
N ASN A 15 12.77 -20.83 8.68
CA ASN A 15 12.28 -21.99 9.29
C ASN A 15 11.50 -22.66 8.28
N GLY A 16 11.62 -22.41 7.12
CA GLY A 16 11.03 -23.15 6.17
C GLY A 16 9.56 -23.07 6.05
N MET A 17 8.99 -22.18 6.58
CA MET A 17 7.68 -22.08 6.52
C MET A 17 7.21 -21.68 5.31
N ARG A 18 6.48 -22.19 4.74
CA ARG A 18 6.12 -22.01 3.55
C ARG A 18 5.55 -20.79 3.07
N MET A 19 4.73 -20.30 3.61
CA MET A 19 4.22 -19.21 3.13
C MET A 19 5.16 -18.22 3.00
N ALA A 20 6.19 -18.37 3.53
CA ALA A 20 7.16 -17.42 3.52
C ALA A 20 7.79 -17.30 2.20
N ASP A 21 7.52 -18.10 1.27
CA ASP A 21 8.16 -17.95 0.04
C ASP A 21 7.53 -16.91 -0.80
N GLU A 22 6.49 -16.31 -0.40
CA GLU A 22 5.87 -15.32 -1.23
C GLU A 22 6.60 -14.03 -1.17
N PRO A 23 6.72 -13.30 -2.25
CA PRO A 23 7.44 -12.04 -2.25
C PRO A 23 6.77 -11.02 -1.35
N THR A 24 7.55 -10.20 -0.75
CA THR A 24 7.06 -9.11 0.09
C THR A 24 7.79 -7.85 -0.27
N THR A 25 7.09 -6.79 -0.54
CA THR A 25 7.71 -5.53 -0.87
C THR A 25 7.14 -4.43 0.00
N THR A 26 7.91 -3.43 0.26
CA THR A 26 7.50 -2.30 1.08
C THR A 26 7.95 -1.02 0.43
N ALA A 27 7.13 -0.01 0.46
CA ALA A 27 7.49 1.29 -0.05
C ALA A 27 6.88 2.37 0.83
N GLN A 28 7.46 3.55 0.82
CA GLN A 28 6.90 4.67 1.51
C GLN A 28 6.27 5.58 0.48
N LEU A 29 5.00 5.80 0.58
CA LEU A 29 4.25 6.56 -0.40
C LEU A 29 3.61 7.76 0.28
N THR A 30 3.68 8.90 -0.38
CA THR A 30 3.20 10.14 0.20
C THR A 30 1.82 10.48 -0.32
N ILE A 31 0.94 10.90 0.54
CA ILE A 31 -0.40 11.32 0.15
C ILE A 31 -0.32 12.71 -0.44
N MET A 32 -0.58 12.82 -1.74
CA MET A 32 -0.42 14.07 -2.44
C MET A 32 -1.72 14.80 -2.70
N ASN A 33 -2.86 14.17 -2.50
CA ASN A 33 -4.14 14.85 -2.75
C ASN A 33 -4.51 15.73 -1.58
N THR A 34 -5.22 16.79 -1.81
CA THR A 34 -5.50 17.78 -0.81
C THR A 34 -6.28 17.25 0.35
N GLN A 35 -7.20 16.35 0.12
CA GLN A 35 -8.08 15.91 1.18
C GLN A 35 -7.58 14.71 1.94
N GLY A 36 -6.44 14.17 1.57
CA GLY A 36 -5.89 13.05 2.30
C GLY A 36 -6.62 11.76 2.00
N LEU A 37 -6.52 10.80 2.89
CA LEU A 37 -7.07 9.49 2.66
C LEU A 37 -8.52 9.44 3.12
N HIS A 38 -9.41 10.06 2.36
CA HIS A 38 -10.81 10.05 2.69
C HIS A 38 -11.52 9.01 1.82
N ALA A 39 -12.82 8.97 1.82
CA ALA A 39 -13.57 7.90 1.19
C ALA A 39 -13.23 7.69 -0.26
N ARG A 40 -13.12 8.77 -1.04
CA ARG A 40 -12.85 8.64 -2.44
C ARG A 40 -11.44 8.11 -2.68
N ALA A 41 -10.47 8.60 -1.93
CA ALA A 41 -9.12 8.14 -2.06
C ALA A 41 -9.00 6.68 -1.64
N ALA A 42 -9.68 6.31 -0.56
CA ALA A 42 -9.65 4.94 -0.10
C ALA A 42 -10.29 4.02 -1.14
N ALA A 43 -11.32 4.47 -1.80
CA ALA A 43 -11.95 3.67 -2.84
C ALA A 43 -11.02 3.47 -4.01
N ALA A 44 -10.30 4.51 -4.41
CA ALA A 44 -9.34 4.41 -5.50
C ALA A 44 -8.24 3.43 -5.15
N PHE A 45 -7.78 3.49 -3.91
CA PHE A 45 -6.73 2.60 -3.42
C PHE A 45 -7.21 1.15 -3.56
N VAL A 46 -8.34 0.84 -3.01
CA VAL A 46 -8.84 -0.53 -3.01
C VAL A 46 -9.12 -1.01 -4.42
N ARG A 47 -9.67 -0.13 -5.24
CA ARG A 47 -10.01 -0.51 -6.58
C ARG A 47 -8.78 -0.83 -7.41
N SER A 48 -7.71 -0.15 -7.19
CA SER A 48 -6.51 -0.31 -7.98
C SER A 48 -5.90 -1.69 -7.78
N ILE A 49 -6.11 -2.33 -6.66
CA ILE A 49 -5.55 -3.63 -6.37
C ILE A 49 -6.58 -4.74 -6.41
N SER A 50 -7.81 -4.42 -6.82
CA SER A 50 -8.83 -5.40 -6.87
C SER A 50 -8.47 -6.38 -7.93
N GLY A 51 -8.52 -7.57 -7.79
CA GLY A 51 -8.13 -8.55 -8.75
C GLY A 51 -6.71 -9.05 -8.63
N LEU A 52 -5.89 -8.39 -7.84
CA LEU A 52 -4.54 -8.86 -7.66
C LEU A 52 -4.47 -9.76 -6.43
N ARG A 53 -3.61 -10.78 -6.50
CA ARG A 53 -3.47 -11.68 -5.38
C ARG A 53 -2.37 -11.23 -4.51
N ALA A 54 -2.64 -10.31 -3.64
CA ALA A 54 -1.64 -9.78 -2.72
C ALA A 54 -2.31 -9.30 -1.46
N GLU A 55 -1.61 -9.45 -0.34
CA GLU A 55 -2.07 -8.87 0.88
C GLU A 55 -1.43 -7.52 0.98
N VAL A 56 -2.15 -6.52 1.42
CA VAL A 56 -1.65 -5.18 1.50
C VAL A 56 -1.88 -4.65 2.90
N THR A 57 -0.83 -4.13 3.52
CA THR A 57 -0.98 -3.49 4.81
C THR A 57 -0.44 -2.08 4.70
N VAL A 58 -1.06 -1.16 5.40
CA VAL A 58 -0.67 0.23 5.39
C VAL A 58 -0.42 0.66 6.82
N SER A 59 0.73 1.24 7.06
CA SER A 59 1.09 1.70 8.39
C SER A 59 1.32 3.19 8.41
N TRP A 60 0.86 3.85 9.45
CA TRP A 60 1.05 5.28 9.64
C TRP A 60 0.92 5.60 11.12
N GLN A 61 1.91 6.22 11.69
CA GLN A 61 1.88 6.65 13.06
C GLN A 61 1.51 5.52 14.02
N ASN A 62 2.23 4.45 13.93
CA ASN A 62 2.05 3.31 14.82
C ASN A 62 0.72 2.60 14.65
N ARG A 63 0.01 2.83 13.58
CA ARG A 63 -1.22 2.11 13.31
C ARG A 63 -1.05 1.36 12.01
N THR A 64 -1.49 0.15 11.96
CA THR A 64 -1.40 -0.67 10.77
C THR A 64 -2.79 -1.18 10.43
N VAL A 65 -3.18 -1.01 9.20
CA VAL A 65 -4.51 -1.42 8.77
C VAL A 65 -4.43 -2.26 7.50
N ASN A 66 -5.51 -2.92 7.17
CA ASN A 66 -5.59 -3.75 5.99
C ASN A 66 -5.84 -2.87 4.78
N GLY A 67 -4.93 -2.85 3.84
CA GLY A 67 -5.06 -1.99 2.68
C GLY A 67 -6.12 -2.44 1.70
N ARG A 68 -6.72 -3.61 1.89
CA ARG A 68 -7.79 -4.02 1.03
C ARG A 68 -9.15 -3.69 1.63
N SER A 69 -9.17 -3.04 2.77
CA SER A 69 -10.42 -2.65 3.40
C SER A 69 -10.57 -1.16 3.34
N MET A 70 -11.56 -0.67 2.60
CA MET A 70 -11.80 0.74 2.46
C MET A 70 -12.09 1.35 3.81
N LEU A 71 -12.82 0.65 4.65
CA LEU A 71 -13.16 1.16 5.94
C LEU A 71 -11.94 1.32 6.81
N ASP A 72 -11.05 0.36 6.77
CA ASP A 72 -9.81 0.44 7.54
C ASP A 72 -8.97 1.62 7.08
N LEU A 73 -8.89 1.83 5.78
CA LEU A 73 -8.10 2.95 5.28
C LEU A 73 -8.69 4.27 5.73
N MET A 74 -10.00 4.35 5.80
CA MET A 74 -10.63 5.58 6.24
C MET A 74 -10.37 5.83 7.71
N THR A 75 -10.26 4.79 8.51
CA THR A 75 -10.01 4.99 9.94
C THR A 75 -8.60 5.48 10.18
N LEU A 76 -7.69 5.30 9.23
CA LEU A 76 -6.34 5.79 9.41
C LEU A 76 -6.34 7.30 9.41
N GLY A 77 -7.17 7.90 8.59
CA GLY A 77 -7.33 9.35 8.61
C GLY A 77 -6.10 10.13 8.24
N ALA A 78 -5.23 9.57 7.44
CA ALA A 78 -3.97 10.23 7.12
C ALA A 78 -4.21 11.45 6.25
N PRO A 79 -3.70 12.60 6.64
CA PRO A 79 -3.96 13.83 5.86
C PRO A 79 -2.96 14.00 4.73
N HIS A 80 -3.16 15.04 3.96
CA HIS A 80 -2.27 15.42 2.89
C HIS A 80 -0.85 15.54 3.45
N GLY A 81 0.09 15.03 2.74
CA GLY A 81 1.49 15.09 3.14
C GLY A 81 1.95 13.92 3.99
N SER A 82 1.04 13.06 4.43
CA SER A 82 1.44 11.93 5.23
C SER A 82 2.22 10.93 4.40
N VAL A 83 3.19 10.29 5.00
CA VAL A 83 3.96 9.27 4.34
C VAL A 83 3.51 7.94 4.92
N LEU A 84 2.93 7.11 4.10
CA LEU A 84 2.43 5.82 4.56
C LEU A 84 3.42 4.73 4.17
N GLU A 85 3.57 3.76 5.04
CA GLU A 85 4.39 2.63 4.71
C GLU A 85 3.47 1.56 4.18
N VAL A 86 3.61 1.18 2.94
CA VAL A 86 2.73 0.23 2.30
C VAL A 86 3.50 -1.04 2.04
N THR A 87 3.02 -2.15 2.55
CA THR A 87 3.66 -3.44 2.37
C THR A 87 2.74 -4.34 1.62
N THR A 88 3.24 -4.97 0.56
CA THR A 88 2.46 -5.93 -0.19
C THR A 88 3.14 -7.28 -0.14
N SER A 89 2.38 -8.35 -0.07
CA SER A 89 2.95 -9.68 -0.10
C SER A 89 2.06 -10.61 -0.89
N GLY A 90 2.62 -11.61 -1.50
CA GLY A 90 1.88 -12.57 -2.27
C GLY A 90 2.36 -12.63 -3.68
N VAL A 91 1.75 -13.43 -4.51
CA VAL A 91 2.17 -13.65 -5.86
C VAL A 91 2.14 -12.36 -6.67
N ASP A 92 1.21 -11.47 -6.41
CA ASP A 92 1.10 -10.22 -7.13
C ASP A 92 1.62 -9.04 -6.33
N ALA A 93 2.52 -9.28 -5.39
CA ALA A 93 2.99 -8.21 -4.50
C ALA A 93 3.61 -7.07 -5.27
N GLU A 94 4.45 -7.36 -6.25
CA GLU A 94 5.09 -6.29 -6.98
C GLU A 94 4.11 -5.56 -7.86
N ALA A 95 3.19 -6.27 -8.48
CA ALA A 95 2.18 -5.63 -9.31
C ALA A 95 1.30 -4.73 -8.47
N ALA A 96 0.95 -5.17 -7.27
CA ALA A 96 0.12 -4.38 -6.39
C ALA A 96 0.84 -3.12 -5.96
N LEU A 97 2.13 -3.23 -5.62
CA LEU A 97 2.86 -2.07 -5.19
C LEU A 97 3.02 -1.09 -6.35
N ALA A 98 3.23 -1.57 -7.55
CA ALA A 98 3.35 -0.69 -8.70
C ALA A 98 2.06 0.06 -8.95
N LYS A 99 0.91 -0.62 -8.81
CA LYS A 99 -0.34 0.04 -8.99
C LYS A 99 -0.57 1.07 -7.91
N LEU A 100 -0.24 0.78 -6.68
CA LEU A 100 -0.44 1.73 -5.59
C LEU A 100 0.49 2.93 -5.73
N THR A 101 1.70 2.71 -6.19
CA THR A 101 2.62 3.82 -6.42
C THR A 101 2.03 4.75 -7.46
N GLU A 102 1.42 4.20 -8.49
CA GLU A 102 0.83 5.01 -9.51
C GLU A 102 -0.37 5.77 -8.97
N VAL A 103 -1.20 5.13 -8.16
CA VAL A 103 -2.37 5.77 -7.59
C VAL A 103 -1.96 6.94 -6.69
N PHE A 104 -0.94 6.75 -5.88
CA PHE A 104 -0.47 7.83 -5.02
C PHE A 104 0.12 8.96 -5.86
N ALA A 105 0.86 8.64 -6.91
CA ALA A 105 1.45 9.68 -7.74
C ALA A 105 0.39 10.45 -8.48
N ASN A 106 -0.75 9.85 -8.75
CA ASN A 106 -1.82 10.53 -9.44
C ASN A 106 -2.86 11.11 -8.48
N ARG A 107 -2.49 11.26 -7.23
CA ARG A 107 -3.34 11.87 -6.23
C ARG A 107 -4.68 11.17 -6.13
N PHE A 108 -4.63 9.84 -6.23
CA PHE A 108 -5.80 9.00 -6.15
C PHE A 108 -6.83 9.39 -7.23
N TYR A 109 -6.32 9.95 -8.33
CA TYR A 109 -7.13 10.37 -9.45
C TYR A 109 -8.18 11.42 -9.05
N GLU A 110 -7.88 12.20 -8.03
CA GLU A 110 -8.71 13.27 -7.66
C GLU A 110 -8.05 14.54 -7.95
N GLU A 111 -8.75 15.48 -8.20
CA GLU A 111 -8.18 16.73 -8.42
C GLU A 111 -6.87 16.81 -8.65
#